data_11c078776886a4fc1e91cbba801b81ba
#
_entry.id   11c078776886a4fc1e91cbba801b81ba
#
_cell.length_a   1.000
_cell.length_b   1.000
_cell.length_c   1.000
_cell.angle_alpha   90.00
_cell.angle_beta   90.00
_cell.angle_gamma   90.00
#
_symmetry.space_group_name_H-M   'P 1'
#
loop_
_entity.id
_entity.type
_entity.pdbx_description
1 polymer ?
#
loop_
_entity_poly.entity_id
_entity_poly.type
_entity_poly.pdbx_seq_one_letter_code
_entity_poly.pdbx_strand_id
1 'polypeptide(L)'
;RNARSRTARLVASAALKGFPMSGAFAMACQAKSGLAQSMARELMPQGIHIANVPIDAAIGWTQEDGSRAHRLAGTSVDDNMADPDYIAETYLQLHRQHRSTWAFEIVLRPWVEKW
;
A
#
# COMPACT_ATOMS: atom_id res chain seq x y z
N ARG A 1 3.41 -22.88 17.61
CA ARG A 1 4.01 -21.55 17.88
C ARG A 1 3.42 -20.59 16.86
N ASN A 2 2.51 -19.72 17.32
CA ASN A 2 1.92 -18.64 16.52
C ASN A 2 3.02 -17.64 16.16
N ALA A 3 3.50 -17.68 14.92
CA ALA A 3 4.32 -16.63 14.36
C ALA A 3 3.43 -15.38 14.25
N ARG A 4 3.68 -14.37 15.08
CA ARG A 4 3.01 -13.08 15.00
C ARG A 4 3.48 -12.40 13.72
N SER A 5 2.62 -12.38 12.70
CA SER A 5 2.81 -11.59 11.50
C SER A 5 2.91 -10.10 11.90
N ARG A 6 4.03 -9.47 11.59
CA ARG A 6 4.21 -8.01 11.67
C ARG A 6 4.50 -7.54 10.24
N THR A 7 3.75 -6.93 9.68
CA THR A 7 3.06 -5.83 9.11
C THR A 7 3.63 -5.16 7.87
N ALA A 8 2.77 -5.04 6.90
CA ALA A 8 2.84 -4.27 5.68
C ALA A 8 3.18 -2.78 5.87
N ARG A 9 3.81 -2.16 4.88
CA ARG A 9 4.03 -0.71 4.83
C ARG A 9 3.36 -0.12 3.60
N LEU A 10 2.60 0.93 3.82
CA LEU A 10 2.04 1.80 2.80
C LEU A 10 3.14 2.56 2.06
N VAL A 11 3.14 2.45 0.75
CA VAL A 11 3.99 3.27 -0.12
C VAL A 11 3.12 3.86 -1.22
N ALA A 12 3.24 5.16 -1.46
CA ALA A 12 2.50 5.86 -2.52
C ALA A 12 3.01 5.45 -3.92
N SER A 13 2.27 5.81 -4.97
CA SER A 13 2.63 5.62 -6.38
C SER A 13 4.08 6.04 -6.72
N ALA A 14 4.63 7.02 -6.02
CA ALA A 14 6.03 7.44 -6.14
C ALA A 14 7.06 6.35 -5.81
N ALA A 15 6.65 5.23 -5.22
CA ALA A 15 7.50 4.04 -5.06
C ALA A 15 7.62 3.22 -6.34
N LEU A 16 6.68 3.39 -7.26
CA LEU A 16 6.63 2.67 -8.54
C LEU A 16 7.18 3.53 -9.68
N LYS A 17 6.89 4.84 -9.65
CA LYS A 17 7.25 5.80 -10.71
C LYS A 17 7.58 7.16 -10.10
N GLY A 18 8.65 7.79 -10.54
CA GLY A 18 8.96 9.18 -10.18
C GLY A 18 8.19 10.15 -11.05
N PHE A 19 7.65 11.21 -10.44
CA PHE A 19 6.99 12.29 -11.15
C PHE A 19 7.90 13.50 -11.27
N PRO A 20 7.75 14.33 -12.31
CA PRO A 20 8.46 15.61 -12.38
C PRO A 20 8.25 16.45 -11.10
N MET A 21 9.27 17.15 -10.66
CA MET A 21 9.25 18.03 -9.49
C MET A 21 8.94 17.36 -8.15
N SER A 22 8.98 16.02 -8.07
CA SER A 22 8.72 15.26 -6.84
C SER A 22 9.94 14.45 -6.36
N GLY A 23 11.15 14.89 -6.68
CA GLY A 23 12.36 14.10 -6.43
C GLY A 23 12.55 13.65 -4.98
N ALA A 24 12.39 14.54 -4.00
CA ALA A 24 12.52 14.20 -2.59
C ALA A 24 11.45 13.18 -2.13
N PHE A 25 10.21 13.35 -2.58
CA PHE A 25 9.11 12.43 -2.28
C PHE A 25 9.33 11.05 -2.95
N ALA A 26 9.72 11.04 -4.22
CA ALA A 26 10.04 9.80 -4.93
C ALA A 26 11.20 9.06 -4.28
N MET A 27 12.26 9.77 -3.90
CA MET A 27 13.41 9.18 -3.19
C MET A 27 12.99 8.55 -1.87
N ALA A 28 12.18 9.24 -1.06
CA ALA A 28 11.68 8.72 0.21
C ALA A 28 10.80 7.47 0.02
N CYS A 29 9.95 7.45 -0.99
CA CYS A 29 9.09 6.30 -1.31
C CYS A 29 9.91 5.09 -1.82
N GLN A 30 10.90 5.33 -2.69
CA GLN A 30 11.80 4.28 -3.18
C GLN A 30 12.67 3.70 -2.06
N ALA A 31 13.14 4.55 -1.14
CA ALA A 31 13.89 4.10 0.04
C ALA A 31 13.08 3.13 0.91
N LYS A 32 11.77 3.38 1.09
CA LYS A 32 10.87 2.45 1.81
C LYS A 32 10.76 1.10 1.11
N SER A 33 10.68 1.07 -0.22
CA SER A 33 10.65 -0.18 -0.98
C SER A 33 11.96 -0.96 -0.84
N GLY A 34 13.09 -0.28 -0.90
CA GLY A 34 14.41 -0.90 -0.64
C GLY A 34 14.52 -1.47 0.78
N LEU A 35 14.06 -0.72 1.78
CA LEU A 35 14.00 -1.21 3.16
C LEU A 35 13.10 -2.45 3.30
N ALA A 36 11.91 -2.43 2.69
CA ALA A 36 11.01 -3.58 2.71
C ALA A 36 11.65 -4.84 2.11
N GLN A 37 12.38 -4.70 0.99
CA GLN A 37 13.11 -5.81 0.36
C GLN A 37 14.21 -6.37 1.28
N SER A 38 14.97 -5.51 1.93
CA SER A 38 16.02 -5.93 2.88
C SER A 38 15.41 -6.68 4.06
N MET A 39 14.38 -6.10 4.67
CA MET A 39 13.68 -6.73 5.80
C MET A 39 13.03 -8.06 5.42
N ALA A 40 12.46 -8.17 4.21
CA ALA A 40 11.87 -9.43 3.77
C ALA A 40 12.91 -10.55 3.68
N ARG A 41 14.08 -10.27 3.11
CA ARG A 41 15.17 -11.25 3.00
C ARG A 41 15.72 -11.67 4.37
N GLU A 42 15.77 -10.75 5.31
CA GLU A 42 16.27 -11.01 6.66
C GLU A 42 15.24 -11.73 7.54
N LEU A 43 13.97 -11.29 7.53
CA LEU A 43 12.98 -11.65 8.53
C LEU A 43 12.00 -12.74 8.07
N MET A 44 11.70 -12.86 6.77
CA MET A 44 10.79 -13.91 6.29
C MET A 44 11.30 -15.32 6.58
N PRO A 45 12.60 -15.64 6.46
CA PRO A 45 13.13 -16.94 6.89
C PRO A 45 12.95 -17.20 8.39
N GLN A 46 12.81 -16.16 9.20
CA GLN A 46 12.57 -16.24 10.64
C GLN A 46 11.05 -16.34 10.98
N GLY A 47 10.18 -16.44 9.98
CA GLY A 47 8.74 -16.57 10.16
C GLY A 47 8.02 -15.25 10.38
N ILE A 48 8.61 -14.11 10.00
CA ILE A 48 7.98 -12.80 10.06
C ILE A 48 7.61 -12.38 8.64
N HIS A 49 6.32 -12.23 8.38
CA HIS A 49 5.83 -11.82 7.07
C HIS A 49 6.06 -10.33 6.83
N ILE A 50 6.83 -9.99 5.84
CA ILE A 50 7.04 -8.61 5.37
C ILE A 50 6.34 -8.46 4.02
N ALA A 51 5.47 -7.46 3.90
CA ALA A 51 4.84 -7.11 2.64
C ALA A 51 5.02 -5.63 2.32
N ASN A 52 5.29 -5.32 1.05
CA ASN A 52 5.31 -3.99 0.47
C ASN A 52 3.99 -3.78 -0.27
N VAL A 53 3.22 -2.76 0.12
CA VAL A 53 1.91 -2.48 -0.48
C VAL A 53 1.89 -1.06 -1.04
N PRO A 54 2.38 -0.85 -2.26
CA PRO A 54 2.23 0.43 -2.94
C PRO A 54 0.75 0.71 -3.21
N ILE A 55 0.29 1.91 -2.83
CA ILE A 55 -1.06 2.38 -3.14
C ILE A 55 -0.94 3.48 -4.18
N ASP A 56 -1.28 3.12 -5.41
CA ASP A 56 -1.26 4.01 -6.57
C ASP A 56 -2.62 4.69 -6.74
N ALA A 57 -2.97 5.52 -5.75
CA ALA A 57 -4.26 6.19 -5.67
C ALA A 57 -4.24 7.36 -4.70
N ALA A 58 -5.18 8.28 -4.87
CA ALA A 58 -5.66 9.11 -3.79
C ALA A 58 -6.47 8.24 -2.82
N ILE A 59 -6.21 8.35 -1.52
CA ILE A 59 -7.00 7.67 -0.48
C ILE A 59 -8.03 8.65 0.02
N GLY A 60 -9.31 8.37 -0.26
CA GLY A 60 -10.42 9.21 0.20
C GLY A 60 -10.69 9.02 1.69
N TRP A 61 -10.91 10.11 2.41
CA TRP A 61 -11.44 10.05 3.78
C TRP A 61 -12.95 10.31 3.77
N THR A 62 -13.64 9.72 4.72
CA THR A 62 -15.08 9.91 4.89
C THR A 62 -15.35 11.27 5.49
N GLN A 63 -16.27 12.04 4.87
CA GLN A 63 -16.78 13.30 5.36
C GLN A 63 -17.92 13.07 6.37
N GLU A 64 -18.35 14.13 7.05
CA GLU A 64 -19.49 14.08 7.99
C GLU A 64 -20.79 13.65 7.31
N ASP A 65 -20.98 13.97 6.03
CA ASP A 65 -22.15 13.59 5.23
C ASP A 65 -22.04 12.15 4.64
N GLY A 66 -21.00 11.39 4.99
CA GLY A 66 -20.75 10.04 4.50
C GLY A 66 -20.11 9.95 3.11
N SER A 67 -19.92 11.08 2.43
CA SER A 67 -19.20 11.12 1.15
C SER A 67 -17.70 10.91 1.35
N ARG A 68 -16.99 10.61 0.27
CA ARG A 68 -15.52 10.50 0.28
C ARG A 68 -14.89 11.61 -0.52
N ALA A 69 -13.83 12.17 0.01
CA ALA A 69 -13.08 13.22 -0.65
C ALA A 69 -11.57 13.10 -0.38
N HIS A 70 -10.79 13.69 -1.26
CA HIS A 70 -9.36 13.89 -1.08
C HIS A 70 -9.02 15.32 -1.52
N ARG A 71 -8.22 16.02 -0.71
CA ARG A 71 -7.91 17.44 -0.93
C ARG A 71 -7.34 17.79 -2.31
N LEU A 72 -6.66 16.83 -2.97
CA LEU A 72 -6.05 17.01 -4.29
C LEU A 72 -6.89 16.42 -5.42
N ALA A 73 -7.73 15.42 -5.14
CA ALA A 73 -8.52 14.71 -6.14
C ALA A 73 -10.01 15.07 -6.09
N GLY A 74 -10.43 15.89 -5.12
CA GLY A 74 -11.82 16.32 -4.98
C GLY A 74 -12.74 15.25 -4.40
N THR A 75 -14.00 15.25 -4.79
CA THR A 75 -15.00 14.28 -4.37
C THR A 75 -14.81 12.96 -5.11
N SER A 76 -15.08 11.84 -4.44
CA SER A 76 -15.03 10.51 -5.06
C SER A 76 -16.11 10.36 -6.14
N VAL A 77 -15.70 9.98 -7.34
CA VAL A 77 -16.56 9.74 -8.50
C VAL A 77 -16.06 8.46 -9.19
N ASP A 78 -16.98 7.55 -9.48
CA ASP A 78 -16.66 6.33 -10.26
C ASP A 78 -15.44 5.55 -9.74
N ASP A 79 -15.30 5.41 -8.43
CA ASP A 79 -14.19 4.73 -7.76
C ASP A 79 -12.80 5.30 -8.10
N ASN A 80 -12.70 6.60 -8.35
CA ASN A 80 -11.41 7.26 -8.65
C ASN A 80 -10.46 7.37 -7.44
N MET A 81 -10.87 6.92 -6.28
CA MET A 81 -10.08 6.92 -5.04
C MET A 81 -10.07 5.52 -4.41
N ALA A 82 -8.94 5.18 -3.79
CA ALA A 82 -8.88 3.98 -2.97
C ALA A 82 -9.71 4.17 -1.69
N ASP A 83 -10.54 3.17 -1.40
CA ASP A 83 -11.35 3.11 -0.21
C ASP A 83 -10.52 2.55 0.95
N PRO A 84 -10.41 3.24 2.10
CA PRO A 84 -9.66 2.76 3.25
C PRO A 84 -10.12 1.40 3.78
N ASP A 85 -11.42 1.10 3.71
CA ASP A 85 -11.96 -0.15 4.22
C ASP A 85 -11.48 -1.34 3.38
N TYR A 86 -11.49 -1.21 2.05
CA TYR A 86 -10.96 -2.25 1.15
C TYR A 86 -9.43 -2.36 1.18
N ILE A 87 -8.73 -1.24 1.46
CA ILE A 87 -7.30 -1.31 1.79
C ILE A 87 -7.09 -2.14 3.04
N ALA A 88 -7.86 -1.89 4.10
CA ALA A 88 -7.78 -2.65 5.36
C ALA A 88 -8.09 -4.13 5.17
N GLU A 89 -9.07 -4.48 4.35
CA GLU A 89 -9.36 -5.89 3.98
C GLU A 89 -8.16 -6.56 3.31
N THR A 90 -7.47 -5.86 2.41
CA THR A 90 -6.25 -6.39 1.78
C THR A 90 -5.16 -6.66 2.81
N TYR A 91 -4.96 -5.77 3.78
CA TYR A 91 -4.01 -6.00 4.87
C TYR A 91 -4.40 -7.20 5.73
N LEU A 92 -5.69 -7.36 6.01
CA LEU A 92 -6.18 -8.51 6.77
C LEU A 92 -5.96 -9.82 6.00
N GLN A 93 -6.16 -9.83 4.69
CA GLN A 93 -5.87 -10.98 3.84
C GLN A 93 -4.37 -11.33 3.86
N LEU A 94 -3.48 -10.34 3.70
CA LEU A 94 -2.02 -10.53 3.82
C LEU A 94 -1.63 -11.12 5.16
N HIS A 95 -2.24 -10.61 6.26
CA HIS A 95 -1.99 -11.12 7.60
C HIS A 95 -2.40 -12.60 7.76
N ARG A 96 -3.46 -13.03 7.08
CA ARG A 96 -4.01 -14.40 7.14
C ARG A 96 -3.35 -15.37 6.18
N GLN A 97 -2.48 -14.92 5.28
CA GLN A 97 -1.82 -15.80 4.32
C GLN A 97 -1.03 -16.91 5.02
N HIS A 98 -1.16 -18.11 4.48
CA HIS A 98 -0.30 -19.21 4.88
C HIS A 98 1.15 -18.94 4.45
N ARG A 99 2.11 -19.27 5.31
CA ARG A 99 3.53 -18.97 5.06
C ARG A 99 4.13 -19.58 3.79
N SER A 100 3.51 -20.61 3.22
CA SER A 100 3.96 -21.18 1.95
C SER A 100 3.60 -20.32 0.73
N THR A 101 2.77 -19.29 0.92
CA THR A 101 2.26 -18.44 -0.16
C THR A 101 2.27 -16.95 0.23
N TRP A 102 3.20 -16.55 1.08
CA TRP A 102 3.31 -15.14 1.45
C TRP A 102 3.60 -14.25 0.25
N ALA A 103 2.73 -13.29 0.00
CA ALA A 103 2.98 -12.24 -0.98
C ALA A 103 3.97 -11.22 -0.41
N PHE A 104 4.97 -10.85 -1.20
CA PHE A 104 5.88 -9.77 -0.84
C PHE A 104 5.38 -8.41 -1.33
N GLU A 105 4.86 -8.31 -2.55
CA GLU A 105 4.40 -7.04 -3.11
C GLU A 105 3.00 -7.16 -3.70
N ILE A 106 2.12 -6.24 -3.33
CA ILE A 106 0.77 -6.09 -3.88
C ILE A 106 0.54 -4.61 -4.15
N VAL A 107 0.30 -4.25 -5.41
CA VAL A 107 -0.03 -2.88 -5.81
C VAL A 107 -1.55 -2.70 -5.79
N LEU A 108 -2.03 -1.72 -5.03
CA LEU A 108 -3.45 -1.36 -4.97
C LEU A 108 -3.69 -0.09 -5.77
N ARG A 109 -4.73 -0.10 -6.60
CA ARG A 109 -5.15 1.05 -7.38
C ARG A 109 -6.63 0.96 -7.77
N PRO A 110 -7.31 2.09 -7.98
CA PRO A 110 -8.60 2.11 -8.61
C PRO A 110 -8.53 1.52 -10.03
N TRP A 111 -9.61 0.90 -10.46
CA TRP A 111 -9.67 0.32 -11.82
C TRP A 111 -9.58 1.39 -12.94
N VAL A 112 -9.91 2.65 -12.63
CA VAL A 112 -9.83 3.80 -13.55
C VAL A 112 -8.44 4.43 -13.60
N GLU A 113 -7.49 4.03 -12.73
CA GLU A 113 -6.14 4.59 -12.69
C GLU A 113 -5.36 4.24 -13.97
N LYS A 114 -4.67 5.24 -14.52
CA LYS A 114 -3.84 5.08 -15.72
C LYS A 114 -2.38 4.83 -15.35
N TRP A 115 -1.79 3.87 -16.04
CA TRP A 115 -0.36 3.56 -15.89
C TRP A 115 0.53 4.61 -16.54
#